data_6869955b9ea2f4a5f957da28a44e27cc
#
_entry.id   6869955b9ea2f4a5f957da28a44e27cc
#
_cell.length_a   1.000
_cell.length_b   1.000
_cell.length_c   1.000
_cell.angle_alpha   90.00
_cell.angle_beta   90.00
_cell.angle_gamma   90.00
#
_symmetry.space_group_name_H-M   'P 1'
#
loop_
_entity.id
_entity.type
_entity.pdbx_description
1 polymer ?
#
loop_
_entity_poly.entity_id
_entity_poly.type
_entity_poly.pdbx_seq_one_letter_code
_entity_poly.pdbx_strand_id
1 'polypeptide(L)'
;FLVDHQANKELANAVGRPPERLPIKITAHIVHGNALQLDWTDILPASATKTYIFGNPPFLGHATRTTEQAQELRDLWGTKDISRLDYVTGWHAKCLDFFESRKGRFAFVTTSSITQGDQVPRLFGPIFKAGWRIRFAHRTFAWDSEAPGKAAVHCVIVGFDKESQPRPRLWDYPDIKGEPAPVEVGQSINAYLVDGPN
;
A
#
# COMPACT_ATOMS: atom_id res chain seq x y z
N PHE A 1 20.81 4.85 -2.95
CA PHE A 1 22.28 4.89 -2.83
C PHE A 1 22.93 5.57 -4.05
N LEU A 2 22.68 5.09 -5.28
CA LEU A 2 23.26 5.71 -6.51
C LEU A 2 22.65 7.10 -6.78
N VAL A 3 21.34 7.24 -6.69
CA VAL A 3 20.63 8.52 -6.90
C VAL A 3 21.05 9.55 -5.86
N ASP A 4 21.18 9.14 -4.60
CA ASP A 4 21.64 10.00 -3.51
C ASP A 4 23.11 10.46 -3.72
N HIS A 5 23.97 9.57 -4.20
CA HIS A 5 25.36 9.91 -4.52
C HIS A 5 25.46 10.92 -5.68
N GLN A 6 24.64 10.75 -6.72
CA GLN A 6 24.60 11.66 -7.86
C GLN A 6 24.05 13.04 -7.48
N ALA A 7 22.94 13.09 -6.74
CA ALA A 7 22.34 14.33 -6.26
C ALA A 7 23.30 15.10 -5.33
N ASN A 8 24.02 14.40 -4.43
CA ASN A 8 25.02 15.01 -3.56
C ASN A 8 26.21 15.56 -4.34
N LYS A 9 26.63 14.90 -5.43
CA LYS A 9 27.71 15.39 -6.29
C LYS A 9 27.30 16.64 -7.09
N GLU A 10 26.09 16.66 -7.62
CA GLU A 10 25.53 17.82 -8.33
C GLU A 10 25.36 19.02 -7.39
N LEU A 11 24.86 18.78 -6.16
CA LEU A 11 24.72 19.81 -5.15
C LEU A 11 26.06 20.37 -4.68
N ALA A 12 27.06 19.50 -4.47
CA ALA A 12 28.41 19.90 -4.12
C ALA A 12 29.05 20.78 -5.20
N ASN A 13 28.82 20.44 -6.48
CA ASN A 13 29.29 21.24 -7.62
C ASN A 13 28.59 22.61 -7.71
N ALA A 14 27.31 22.69 -7.39
CA ALA A 14 26.50 23.92 -7.44
C ALA A 14 26.81 24.87 -6.27
N VAL A 15 27.09 24.34 -5.07
CA VAL A 15 27.21 25.14 -3.83
C VAL A 15 28.68 25.29 -3.38
N GLY A 16 29.62 24.59 -4.05
CA GLY A 16 31.06 24.65 -3.74
C GLY A 16 31.48 23.93 -2.45
N ARG A 17 30.58 23.21 -1.81
CA ARG A 17 30.85 22.37 -0.63
C ARG A 17 29.94 21.12 -0.62
N PRO A 18 30.42 20.00 -0.12
CA PRO A 18 29.57 18.83 0.04
C PRO A 18 28.46 19.13 1.06
N PRO A 19 27.21 18.68 0.79
CA PRO A 19 26.11 18.85 1.75
C PRO A 19 26.44 18.08 3.05
N GLU A 20 26.08 18.68 4.19
CA GLU A 20 26.15 17.96 5.47
C GLU A 20 25.19 16.76 5.40
N ARG A 21 25.76 15.57 5.52
CA ARG A 21 24.94 14.36 5.61
C ARG A 21 24.21 14.35 6.94
N LEU A 22 22.91 14.12 6.90
CA LEU A 22 22.17 13.78 8.10
C LEU A 22 22.88 12.60 8.77
N PRO A 23 23.17 12.66 10.08
CA PRO A 23 23.85 11.57 10.80
C PRO A 23 22.87 10.40 10.96
N ILE A 24 22.64 9.66 9.87
CA ILE A 24 21.84 8.44 9.90
C ILE A 24 22.66 7.38 10.62
N LYS A 25 22.33 7.15 11.87
CA LYS A 25 22.97 6.12 12.71
C LYS A 25 22.35 4.73 12.52
N ILE A 26 21.21 4.64 11.86
CA ILE A 26 20.46 3.40 11.67
C ILE A 26 20.60 2.98 10.21
N THR A 27 21.19 1.81 9.98
CA THR A 27 21.28 1.19 8.65
C THR A 27 19.93 0.53 8.31
N ALA A 28 19.47 0.65 7.06
CA ALA A 28 18.31 -0.08 6.59
C ALA A 28 18.59 -1.60 6.66
N HIS A 29 17.65 -2.34 7.24
CA HIS A 29 17.69 -3.80 7.22
C HIS A 29 16.97 -4.29 5.96
N ILE A 30 17.72 -4.78 4.98
CA ILE A 30 17.20 -5.24 3.70
C ILE A 30 17.23 -6.77 3.69
N VAL A 31 16.06 -7.38 3.48
CA VAL A 31 15.92 -8.83 3.35
C VAL A 31 15.48 -9.15 1.92
N HIS A 32 16.20 -10.07 1.26
CA HIS A 32 15.86 -10.56 -0.06
C HIS A 32 14.97 -11.79 0.04
N GLY A 33 13.85 -11.81 -0.69
CA GLY A 33 12.94 -12.95 -0.74
C GLY A 33 11.54 -12.57 -1.21
N ASN A 34 10.67 -13.58 -1.33
CA ASN A 34 9.26 -13.34 -1.59
C ASN A 34 8.59 -12.80 -0.31
N ALA A 35 8.17 -11.54 -0.33
CA ALA A 35 7.58 -10.89 0.83
C ALA A 35 6.32 -11.60 1.37
N LEU A 36 5.57 -12.32 0.52
CA LEU A 36 4.39 -13.07 0.96
C LEU A 36 4.75 -14.37 1.70
N GLN A 37 5.95 -14.93 1.45
CA GLN A 37 6.43 -16.17 2.09
C GLN A 37 7.29 -15.90 3.33
N LEU A 38 7.94 -14.73 3.39
CA LEU A 38 8.76 -14.35 4.54
C LEU A 38 7.91 -14.15 5.79
N ASP A 39 8.43 -14.55 6.95
CA ASP A 39 7.85 -14.14 8.24
C ASP A 39 8.30 -12.71 8.56
N TRP A 40 7.33 -11.79 8.54
CA TRP A 40 7.62 -10.39 8.83
C TRP A 40 7.95 -10.16 10.32
N THR A 41 7.59 -11.08 11.19
CA THR A 41 7.91 -10.98 12.62
C THR A 41 9.38 -11.27 12.91
N ASP A 42 10.02 -12.10 12.09
CA ASP A 42 11.47 -12.33 12.16
C ASP A 42 12.26 -11.11 11.65
N ILE A 43 11.72 -10.41 10.63
CA ILE A 43 12.37 -9.23 10.06
C ILE A 43 12.25 -8.04 11.00
N LEU A 44 11.07 -7.85 11.59
CA LEU A 44 10.80 -6.79 12.54
C LEU A 44 10.17 -7.37 13.82
N PRO A 45 10.99 -7.67 14.83
CA PRO A 45 10.51 -8.17 16.11
C PRO A 45 9.52 -7.21 16.78
N ALA A 46 8.70 -7.74 17.69
CA ALA A 46 7.71 -6.96 18.40
C ALA A 46 8.35 -5.78 19.15
N SER A 47 7.75 -4.60 18.99
CA SER A 47 8.18 -3.36 19.62
C SER A 47 6.98 -2.68 20.26
N ALA A 48 7.20 -1.93 21.33
CA ALA A 48 6.19 -1.08 21.94
C ALA A 48 5.81 0.11 21.07
N THR A 49 6.58 0.42 20.03
CA THR A 49 6.35 1.53 19.11
C THR A 49 5.41 1.15 17.98
N LYS A 50 4.76 2.16 17.38
CA LYS A 50 3.94 1.96 16.18
C LYS A 50 4.79 1.54 14.99
N THR A 51 4.31 0.55 14.26
CA THR A 51 4.88 0.13 12.98
C THR A 51 4.08 0.71 11.82
N TYR A 52 4.78 1.13 10.78
CA TYR A 52 4.17 1.59 9.53
C TYR A 52 4.63 0.69 8.41
N ILE A 53 3.68 0.06 7.71
CA ILE A 53 3.95 -0.77 6.54
C ILE A 53 3.37 -0.05 5.32
N PHE A 54 4.20 0.17 4.31
CA PHE A 54 3.75 0.78 3.06
C PHE A 54 4.57 0.26 1.90
N GLY A 55 4.00 0.32 0.71
CA GLY A 55 4.69 -0.15 -0.49
C GLY A 55 3.84 -0.08 -1.75
N ASN A 56 4.47 -0.51 -2.83
CA ASN A 56 3.85 -0.70 -4.14
C ASN A 56 4.03 -2.17 -4.56
N PRO A 57 3.16 -3.08 -4.08
CA PRO A 57 3.24 -4.49 -4.42
C PRO A 57 2.99 -4.73 -5.92
N PRO A 58 3.43 -5.86 -6.48
CA PRO A 58 3.26 -6.15 -7.90
C PRO A 58 1.78 -6.28 -8.30
N PHE A 59 1.41 -5.63 -9.41
CA PHE A 59 0.06 -5.63 -9.96
C PHE A 59 -0.15 -6.81 -10.89
N LEU A 60 -0.77 -7.87 -10.38
CA LEU A 60 -1.14 -9.05 -11.16
C LEU A 60 -2.62 -9.35 -10.94
N GLY A 61 -3.41 -9.12 -11.99
CA GLY A 61 -4.83 -9.45 -11.99
C GLY A 61 -5.08 -10.96 -11.93
N HIS A 62 -6.29 -11.35 -11.58
CA HIS A 62 -6.65 -12.77 -11.42
C HIS A 62 -6.41 -13.61 -12.70
N ALA A 63 -6.49 -13.02 -13.88
CA ALA A 63 -6.30 -13.72 -15.16
C ALA A 63 -4.81 -13.94 -15.52
N THR A 64 -3.89 -13.23 -14.86
CA THR A 64 -2.45 -13.26 -15.18
C THR A 64 -1.60 -13.93 -14.10
N ARG A 65 -2.19 -14.26 -12.94
CA ARG A 65 -1.52 -15.01 -11.87
C ARG A 65 -1.13 -16.41 -12.33
N THR A 66 0.02 -16.89 -11.85
CA THR A 66 0.36 -18.30 -11.94
C THR A 66 -0.44 -19.14 -10.94
N THR A 67 -0.39 -20.47 -11.09
CA THR A 67 -1.01 -21.42 -10.15
C THR A 67 -0.42 -21.26 -8.74
N GLU A 68 0.89 -21.07 -8.64
CA GLU A 68 1.63 -20.87 -7.39
C GLU A 68 1.19 -19.59 -6.69
N GLN A 69 1.08 -18.48 -7.43
CA GLN A 69 0.60 -17.20 -6.90
C GLN A 69 -0.86 -17.27 -6.44
N ALA A 70 -1.69 -18.02 -7.15
CA ALA A 70 -3.06 -18.29 -6.72
C ALA A 70 -3.11 -19.13 -5.45
N GLN A 71 -2.19 -20.09 -5.28
CA GLN A 71 -2.08 -20.88 -4.06
C GLN A 71 -1.60 -20.03 -2.88
N GLU A 72 -0.58 -19.19 -3.07
CA GLU A 72 -0.12 -18.23 -2.04
C GLU A 72 -1.27 -17.37 -1.52
N LEU A 73 -2.11 -16.83 -2.40
CA LEU A 73 -3.27 -16.05 -1.96
C LEU A 73 -4.28 -16.89 -1.15
N ARG A 74 -4.53 -18.13 -1.56
CA ARG A 74 -5.42 -19.03 -0.79
C ARG A 74 -4.91 -19.30 0.61
N ASP A 75 -3.62 -19.55 0.71
CA ASP A 75 -2.96 -19.82 1.99
C ASP A 75 -2.98 -18.59 2.91
N LEU A 76 -2.68 -17.41 2.37
CA LEU A 76 -2.71 -16.14 3.10
C LEU A 76 -4.11 -15.73 3.58
N TRP A 77 -5.11 -15.87 2.72
CA TRP A 77 -6.49 -15.52 3.07
C TRP A 77 -7.24 -16.63 3.82
N GLY A 78 -6.64 -17.82 3.93
CA GLY A 78 -7.29 -18.97 4.59
C GLY A 78 -8.58 -19.43 3.91
N THR A 79 -8.73 -19.17 2.61
CA THR A 79 -9.95 -19.47 1.85
C THR A 79 -9.66 -19.87 0.43
N LYS A 80 -10.52 -20.76 -0.12
CA LYS A 80 -10.46 -21.14 -1.53
C LYS A 80 -11.08 -20.07 -2.45
N ASP A 81 -11.94 -19.22 -1.92
CA ASP A 81 -12.65 -18.18 -2.68
C ASP A 81 -11.83 -16.88 -2.81
N ILE A 82 -10.74 -17.00 -3.55
CA ILE A 82 -9.89 -15.85 -3.95
C ILE A 82 -10.14 -15.45 -5.40
N SER A 83 -11.16 -16.00 -6.05
CA SER A 83 -11.29 -16.10 -7.51
C SER A 83 -10.99 -14.82 -8.28
N ARG A 84 -11.37 -13.67 -7.74
CA ARG A 84 -11.18 -12.37 -8.40
C ARG A 84 -10.26 -11.40 -7.68
N LEU A 85 -9.64 -11.79 -6.57
CA LEU A 85 -8.69 -10.94 -5.88
C LEU A 85 -7.42 -10.75 -6.71
N ASP A 86 -6.95 -9.53 -6.87
CA ASP A 86 -5.65 -9.25 -7.44
C ASP A 86 -4.54 -9.70 -6.50
N TYR A 87 -3.38 -10.08 -7.05
CA TYR A 87 -2.26 -10.62 -6.28
C TYR A 87 -1.76 -9.64 -5.19
N VAL A 88 -1.84 -8.34 -5.46
CA VAL A 88 -1.52 -7.28 -4.50
C VAL A 88 -2.28 -7.40 -3.17
N THR A 89 -3.44 -8.07 -3.14
CA THR A 89 -4.24 -8.25 -1.92
C THR A 89 -3.56 -9.17 -0.90
N GLY A 90 -2.58 -9.98 -1.30
CA GLY A 90 -1.77 -10.80 -0.41
C GLY A 90 -1.02 -9.97 0.64
N TRP A 91 -0.56 -8.76 0.28
CA TRP A 91 0.08 -7.84 1.23
C TRP A 91 -0.89 -7.32 2.29
N HIS A 92 -2.17 -7.18 1.94
CA HIS A 92 -3.21 -6.84 2.93
C HIS A 92 -3.42 -7.98 3.93
N ALA A 93 -3.50 -9.23 3.44
CA ALA A 93 -3.60 -10.40 4.31
C ALA A 93 -2.39 -10.51 5.27
N LYS A 94 -1.17 -10.33 4.75
CA LYS A 94 0.05 -10.28 5.59
C LYS A 94 0.01 -9.18 6.63
N CYS A 95 -0.54 -8.00 6.31
CA CYS A 95 -0.72 -6.94 7.29
C CYS A 95 -1.73 -7.31 8.37
N LEU A 96 -2.84 -7.96 8.03
CA LEU A 96 -3.82 -8.40 9.02
C LEU A 96 -3.20 -9.35 10.04
N ASP A 97 -2.45 -10.34 9.58
CA ASP A 97 -1.71 -11.30 10.40
C ASP A 97 -0.64 -10.58 11.24
N PHE A 98 0.25 -9.81 10.62
CA PHE A 98 1.33 -9.08 11.30
C PHE A 98 0.84 -8.13 12.40
N PHE A 99 -0.29 -7.47 12.19
CA PHE A 99 -0.88 -6.51 13.14
C PHE A 99 -1.92 -7.13 14.09
N GLU A 100 -2.07 -8.44 14.15
CA GLU A 100 -2.98 -9.09 15.09
C GLU A 100 -2.64 -8.70 16.53
N SER A 101 -1.35 -8.71 16.87
CA SER A 101 -0.84 -8.38 18.22
C SER A 101 -0.02 -7.08 18.29
N ARG A 102 0.01 -6.27 17.22
CA ARG A 102 0.87 -5.10 17.09
C ARG A 102 0.06 -3.85 16.79
N LYS A 103 0.61 -2.70 17.20
CA LYS A 103 0.04 -1.38 16.86
C LYS A 103 0.72 -0.83 15.61
N GLY A 104 -0.08 -0.28 14.71
CA GLY A 104 0.48 0.34 13.52
C GLY A 104 -0.54 0.75 12.48
N ARG A 105 -0.05 1.02 11.30
CA ARG A 105 -0.82 1.43 10.13
C ARG A 105 -0.21 0.80 8.89
N PHE A 106 -1.01 0.60 7.86
CA PHE A 106 -0.48 0.19 6.57
C PHE A 106 -1.15 0.94 5.42
N ALA A 107 -0.45 1.04 4.30
CA ALA A 107 -0.94 1.67 3.08
C ALA A 107 -0.24 1.09 1.86
N PHE A 108 -1.00 0.85 0.80
CA PHE A 108 -0.45 0.36 -0.45
C PHE A 108 -0.94 1.15 -1.64
N VAL A 109 -0.05 1.28 -2.63
CA VAL A 109 -0.45 1.59 -4.00
C VAL A 109 -0.95 0.29 -4.62
N THR A 110 -2.13 0.32 -5.21
CA THR A 110 -2.77 -0.86 -5.80
C THR A 110 -3.49 -0.50 -7.09
N THR A 111 -3.90 -1.50 -7.84
CA THR A 111 -4.80 -1.29 -8.98
C THR A 111 -6.17 -0.81 -8.49
N SER A 112 -6.83 0.05 -9.25
CA SER A 112 -8.19 0.55 -8.92
C SER A 112 -9.24 -0.56 -8.86
N SER A 113 -8.96 -1.72 -9.44
CA SER A 113 -9.83 -2.91 -9.43
C SER A 113 -10.18 -3.40 -8.02
N ILE A 114 -9.31 -3.18 -7.02
CA ILE A 114 -9.59 -3.60 -5.63
C ILE A 114 -10.81 -2.90 -5.03
N THR A 115 -11.17 -1.74 -5.55
CA THR A 115 -12.34 -0.95 -5.11
C THR A 115 -13.57 -1.17 -6.00
N GLN A 116 -13.57 -2.22 -6.81
CA GLN A 116 -14.61 -2.49 -7.80
C GLN A 116 -15.12 -3.94 -7.74
N GLY A 117 -16.41 -4.10 -7.97
CA GLY A 117 -17.06 -5.40 -8.18
C GLY A 117 -16.82 -6.41 -7.05
N ASP A 118 -16.55 -7.65 -7.43
CA ASP A 118 -16.45 -8.81 -6.53
C ASP A 118 -15.22 -8.76 -5.60
N GLN A 119 -14.22 -7.95 -5.90
CA GLN A 119 -13.04 -7.82 -5.04
C GLN A 119 -13.36 -7.09 -3.73
N VAL A 120 -14.28 -6.13 -3.78
CA VAL A 120 -14.62 -5.27 -2.65
C VAL A 120 -15.01 -6.04 -1.39
N PRO A 121 -16.04 -6.89 -1.38
CA PRO A 121 -16.43 -7.61 -0.17
C PRO A 121 -15.35 -8.60 0.29
N ARG A 122 -14.60 -9.21 -0.64
CA ARG A 122 -13.56 -10.19 -0.32
C ARG A 122 -12.32 -9.58 0.32
N LEU A 123 -11.93 -8.39 -0.12
CA LEU A 123 -10.78 -7.67 0.43
C LEU A 123 -11.17 -6.87 1.68
N PHE A 124 -12.14 -5.97 1.54
CA PHE A 124 -12.45 -5.02 2.61
C PHE A 124 -13.27 -5.63 3.75
N GLY A 125 -14.08 -6.66 3.48
CA GLY A 125 -14.85 -7.34 4.52
C GLY A 125 -13.97 -7.86 5.67
N PRO A 126 -12.96 -8.70 5.42
CA PRO A 126 -12.02 -9.13 6.45
C PRO A 126 -11.27 -7.99 7.13
N ILE A 127 -10.85 -6.96 6.38
CA ILE A 127 -10.14 -5.79 6.90
C ILE A 127 -11.01 -5.06 7.93
N PHE A 128 -12.26 -4.74 7.57
CA PHE A 128 -13.18 -4.04 8.47
C PHE A 128 -13.60 -4.91 9.66
N LYS A 129 -13.81 -6.21 9.44
CA LYS A 129 -14.09 -7.17 10.52
C LYS A 129 -12.95 -7.25 11.54
N ALA A 130 -11.71 -7.08 11.12
CA ALA A 130 -10.54 -7.02 12.01
C ALA A 130 -10.36 -5.65 12.70
N GLY A 131 -11.35 -4.74 12.59
CA GLY A 131 -11.38 -3.44 13.25
C GLY A 131 -10.57 -2.33 12.55
N TRP A 132 -10.10 -2.58 11.34
CA TRP A 132 -9.45 -1.56 10.53
C TRP A 132 -10.48 -0.65 9.86
N ARG A 133 -10.08 0.59 9.62
CA ARG A 133 -10.83 1.55 8.82
C ARG A 133 -9.93 2.20 7.79
N ILE A 134 -10.51 2.75 6.75
CA ILE A 134 -9.77 3.59 5.80
C ILE A 134 -9.46 4.93 6.48
N ARG A 135 -8.19 5.19 6.70
CA ARG A 135 -7.65 6.40 7.31
C ARG A 135 -7.49 7.52 6.29
N PHE A 136 -7.06 7.14 5.10
CA PHE A 136 -6.98 8.04 3.96
C PHE A 136 -7.07 7.22 2.67
N ALA A 137 -7.51 7.89 1.62
CA ALA A 137 -7.48 7.28 0.29
C ALA A 137 -7.26 8.32 -0.80
N HIS A 138 -6.57 7.89 -1.84
CA HIS A 138 -6.54 8.55 -3.14
C HIS A 138 -7.37 7.71 -4.10
N ARG A 139 -8.40 8.32 -4.69
CA ARG A 139 -9.21 7.71 -5.74
C ARG A 139 -8.36 7.43 -6.98
N THR A 140 -8.97 6.85 -7.97
CA THR A 140 -8.28 6.42 -9.18
C THR A 140 -7.50 7.55 -9.85
N PHE A 141 -6.21 7.30 -10.07
CA PHE A 141 -5.30 8.15 -10.83
C PHE A 141 -4.48 7.30 -11.81
N ALA A 142 -3.95 7.94 -12.85
CA ALA A 142 -3.08 7.28 -13.81
C ALA A 142 -1.66 7.21 -13.26
N TRP A 143 -1.13 5.98 -13.12
CA TRP A 143 0.27 5.77 -12.83
C TRP A 143 1.01 5.62 -14.15
N ASP A 144 1.67 6.69 -14.61
CA ASP A 144 2.51 6.63 -15.79
C ASP A 144 3.89 6.06 -15.42
N SER A 145 4.27 4.99 -16.10
CA SER A 145 5.65 4.50 -16.06
C SER A 145 6.41 5.15 -17.22
N GLU A 146 7.52 5.80 -16.94
CA GLU A 146 8.42 6.36 -17.97
C GLU A 146 9.03 5.29 -18.91
N ALA A 147 8.76 4.00 -18.65
CA ALA A 147 9.25 2.92 -19.48
C ALA A 147 8.49 2.86 -20.82
N PRO A 148 9.19 2.88 -21.98
CA PRO A 148 8.57 2.82 -23.29
C PRO A 148 7.64 1.61 -23.45
N GLY A 149 6.43 1.83 -23.96
CA GLY A 149 5.48 0.76 -24.33
C GLY A 149 4.61 0.20 -23.19
N LYS A 150 4.64 0.76 -21.98
CA LYS A 150 3.70 0.37 -20.93
C LYS A 150 2.43 1.22 -20.96
N ALA A 151 1.29 0.55 -20.92
CA ALA A 151 -0.01 1.21 -20.74
C ALA A 151 -0.07 1.84 -19.34
N ALA A 152 -0.69 3.03 -19.26
CA ALA A 152 -1.00 3.65 -17.97
C ALA A 152 -1.85 2.71 -17.13
N VAL A 153 -1.45 2.47 -15.89
CA VAL A 153 -2.20 1.66 -14.95
C VAL A 153 -3.01 2.57 -14.05
N HIS A 154 -4.30 2.26 -13.91
CA HIS A 154 -5.18 2.97 -13.00
C HIS A 154 -4.95 2.48 -11.57
N CYS A 155 -4.43 3.35 -10.73
CA CYS A 155 -4.09 3.05 -9.34
C CYS A 155 -5.00 3.75 -8.35
N VAL A 156 -5.05 3.21 -7.16
CA VAL A 156 -5.56 3.84 -5.94
C VAL A 156 -4.51 3.73 -4.84
N ILE A 157 -4.55 4.63 -3.87
CA ILE A 157 -3.79 4.49 -2.63
C ILE A 157 -4.77 4.41 -1.49
N VAL A 158 -4.68 3.36 -0.68
CA VAL A 158 -5.55 3.20 0.48
C VAL A 158 -4.70 2.93 1.72
N GLY A 159 -4.88 3.76 2.72
CA GLY A 159 -4.20 3.63 4.01
C GLY A 159 -5.18 3.32 5.13
N PHE A 160 -4.77 2.45 6.04
CA PHE A 160 -5.60 1.88 7.09
C PHE A 160 -5.03 2.14 8.48
N ASP A 161 -5.91 2.36 9.45
CA ASP A 161 -5.61 2.36 10.88
C ASP A 161 -6.79 1.77 11.69
N LYS A 162 -6.58 1.62 13.02
CA LYS A 162 -7.62 1.22 13.99
C LYS A 162 -8.03 2.37 14.91
N GLU A 163 -7.66 3.61 14.58
CA GLU A 163 -7.88 4.79 15.42
C GLU A 163 -9.14 5.53 14.97
N SER A 164 -10.03 5.89 15.92
CA SER A 164 -11.25 6.63 15.61
C SER A 164 -11.00 8.09 15.22
N GLN A 165 -9.87 8.65 15.60
CA GLN A 165 -9.46 10.03 15.31
C GLN A 165 -8.06 10.09 14.70
N PRO A 166 -7.73 11.14 13.92
CA PRO A 166 -8.63 12.16 13.37
C PRO A 166 -9.52 11.63 12.23
N ARG A 167 -10.42 12.48 11.69
CA ARG A 167 -11.28 12.15 10.55
C ARG A 167 -10.46 11.62 9.38
N PRO A 168 -11.00 10.71 8.55
CA PRO A 168 -10.32 10.23 7.37
C PRO A 168 -10.19 11.34 6.31
N ARG A 169 -9.24 11.16 5.41
CA ARG A 169 -8.98 12.11 4.31
C ARG A 169 -9.09 11.41 2.97
N LEU A 170 -9.78 12.03 2.04
CA LEU A 170 -10.01 11.52 0.71
C LEU A 170 -9.54 12.54 -0.33
N TRP A 171 -8.92 12.05 -1.38
CA TRP A 171 -8.53 12.84 -2.54
C TRP A 171 -9.09 12.24 -3.81
N ASP A 172 -9.55 13.10 -4.70
CA ASP A 172 -10.00 12.77 -6.03
C ASP A 172 -9.08 13.38 -7.08
N TYR A 173 -9.13 12.89 -8.29
CA TYR A 173 -8.36 13.37 -9.42
C TYR A 173 -9.33 13.76 -10.53
N PRO A 174 -9.77 15.06 -10.58
CA PRO A 174 -10.66 15.55 -11.64
C PRO A 174 -10.06 15.35 -13.04
N ASP A 175 -8.75 15.52 -13.15
CA ASP A 175 -7.93 14.99 -14.23
C ASP A 175 -7.12 13.83 -13.69
N ILE A 176 -7.31 12.65 -14.26
CA ILE A 176 -6.68 11.39 -13.82
C ILE A 176 -5.14 11.44 -13.84
N LYS A 177 -4.56 12.37 -14.60
CA LYS A 177 -3.11 12.65 -14.69
C LYS A 177 -2.70 13.92 -13.95
N GLY A 178 -3.67 14.64 -13.38
CA GLY A 178 -3.49 15.91 -12.70
C GLY A 178 -3.19 15.78 -11.21
N GLU A 179 -3.26 16.91 -10.55
CA GLU A 179 -3.06 17.00 -9.10
C GLU A 179 -4.31 16.54 -8.33
N PRO A 180 -4.11 15.92 -7.16
CA PRO A 180 -5.22 15.49 -6.30
C PRO A 180 -5.95 16.69 -5.68
N ALA A 181 -7.28 16.65 -5.70
CA ALA A 181 -8.14 17.58 -5.01
C ALA A 181 -8.73 16.94 -3.75
N PRO A 182 -8.76 17.62 -2.58
CA PRO A 182 -9.36 17.08 -1.38
C PRO A 182 -10.88 16.99 -1.53
N VAL A 183 -11.45 15.88 -1.01
CA VAL A 183 -12.89 15.64 -0.95
C VAL A 183 -13.31 15.66 0.51
N GLU A 184 -14.40 16.38 0.82
CA GLU A 184 -14.96 16.35 2.17
C GLU A 184 -15.48 14.95 2.52
N VAL A 185 -15.14 14.51 3.73
CA VAL A 185 -15.61 13.24 4.30
C VAL A 185 -16.21 13.53 5.67
N GLY A 186 -17.43 13.07 5.87
CA GLY A 186 -18.14 13.24 7.14
C GLY A 186 -17.52 12.42 8.27
N GLN A 187 -17.68 11.11 8.25
CA GLN A 187 -17.22 10.22 9.33
C GLN A 187 -16.31 9.10 8.84
N SER A 188 -16.61 8.50 7.70
CA SER A 188 -15.92 7.30 7.21
C SER A 188 -15.79 7.30 5.69
N ILE A 189 -14.79 6.58 5.21
CA ILE A 189 -14.62 6.24 3.80
C ILE A 189 -14.95 4.76 3.68
N ASN A 190 -15.90 4.41 2.81
CA ASN A 190 -16.24 3.02 2.57
C ASN A 190 -15.31 2.37 1.53
N ALA A 191 -15.53 1.09 1.27
CA ALA A 191 -14.70 0.28 0.37
C ALA A 191 -14.69 0.73 -1.10
N TYR A 192 -15.66 1.55 -1.52
CA TYR A 192 -15.73 2.16 -2.85
C TYR A 192 -15.05 3.53 -2.91
N LEU A 193 -14.34 3.91 -1.86
CA LEU A 193 -13.67 5.19 -1.68
C LEU A 193 -14.63 6.40 -1.81
N VAL A 194 -15.78 6.29 -1.19
CA VAL A 194 -16.74 7.40 -1.05
C VAL A 194 -17.07 7.61 0.42
N ASP A 195 -17.57 8.82 0.73
CA ASP A 195 -18.07 9.13 2.08
C ASP A 195 -19.30 8.26 2.38
N GLY A 196 -19.29 7.62 3.53
CA GLY A 196 -20.38 6.80 3.97
C GLY A 196 -19.93 5.60 4.83
N PRO A 197 -20.90 4.88 5.42
CA PRO A 197 -20.63 3.70 6.24
C PRO A 197 -20.06 2.54 5.39
N ASN A 198 -19.35 1.65 6.07
CA ASN A 198 -18.84 0.40 5.51
C ASN A 198 -19.92 -0.67 5.47
#